data_474b3f989d1ee1bee9e5e5190f10eda0
#
_entry.id   474b3f989d1ee1bee9e5e5190f10eda0
#
_cell.length_a   1.000
_cell.length_b   1.000
_cell.length_c   1.000
_cell.angle_alpha   90.00
_cell.angle_beta   90.00
_cell.angle_gamma   90.00
#
_symmetry.space_group_name_H-M   'P 1'
#
loop_
_entity.id
_entity.type
_entity.pdbx_description
1 polymer ?
#
loop_
_entity_poly.entity_id
_entity_poly.type
_entity_poly.pdbx_seq_one_letter_code
_entity_poly.pdbx_strand_id
1 'polypeptide(L)'
;MKRYGYFLDLLKLDIEKYPVIAVVGGGGKTSLIYRLNEELQALGKKVIISTTTHMAYDPMLPLVKSTDLEQVSEILKEHGFAAVADIEETSGKMCAIEETALKKLVPLCDVMLIEADGAKRKPLKVPADWEPAIPDFADVVVSVIGLDCLGKPICETAHRAEYTSSFLEKNLEAPVTAEDIEKIATSVHGLYKNVDHKVYRVYLNKADVLHDSSPAEHIVEDLAKQGTIAAYGSLREAEKL
;
A
#
# COMPACT_ATOMS: atom_id res chain seq x y z
N MET A 1 -4.91 -24.31 7.88
CA MET A 1 -5.76 -23.40 8.69
C MET A 1 -5.35 -21.98 8.28
N LYS A 2 -6.21 -21.21 7.57
CA LYS A 2 -5.90 -19.82 7.21
C LYS A 2 -5.65 -19.05 8.51
N ARG A 3 -4.48 -18.42 8.63
CA ARG A 3 -4.11 -17.60 9.78
C ARG A 3 -4.74 -16.22 9.56
N TYR A 4 -5.93 -16.01 10.09
CA TYR A 4 -6.58 -14.70 10.04
C TYR A 4 -5.76 -13.71 10.88
N GLY A 5 -5.54 -12.50 10.34
CA GLY A 5 -4.73 -11.48 10.99
C GLY A 5 -3.22 -11.57 10.72
N TYR A 6 -2.77 -12.41 9.80
CA TYR A 6 -1.34 -12.61 9.54
C TYR A 6 -0.61 -11.31 9.14
N PHE A 7 -1.16 -10.52 8.18
CA PHE A 7 -0.52 -9.26 7.76
C PHE A 7 -0.74 -8.14 8.78
N LEU A 8 -1.87 -8.14 9.49
CA LEU A 8 -2.10 -7.21 10.59
C LEU A 8 -1.04 -7.40 11.69
N ASP A 9 -0.77 -8.63 12.09
CA ASP A 9 0.25 -8.97 13.08
C ASP A 9 1.67 -8.71 12.56
N LEU A 10 1.95 -9.14 11.32
CA LEU A 10 3.26 -9.00 10.68
C LEU A 10 3.71 -7.54 10.61
N LEU A 11 2.79 -6.64 10.25
CA LEU A 11 3.02 -5.21 10.15
C LEU A 11 2.73 -4.45 11.45
N LYS A 12 2.33 -5.15 12.51
CA LYS A 12 1.95 -4.57 13.81
C LYS A 12 0.95 -3.41 13.65
N LEU A 13 -0.14 -3.68 12.91
CA LEU A 13 -1.20 -2.71 12.67
C LEU A 13 -2.22 -2.77 13.80
N ASP A 14 -2.23 -1.76 14.65
CA ASP A 14 -3.22 -1.59 15.72
C ASP A 14 -4.43 -0.83 15.14
N ILE A 15 -5.38 -1.60 14.59
CA ILE A 15 -6.56 -1.08 13.90
C ILE A 15 -7.58 -0.43 14.84
N GLU A 16 -7.57 -0.77 16.14
CA GLU A 16 -8.45 -0.15 17.13
C GLU A 16 -8.00 1.29 17.45
N LYS A 17 -6.70 1.53 17.39
CA LYS A 17 -6.13 2.85 17.64
C LYS A 17 -5.94 3.67 16.37
N TYR A 18 -5.67 3.01 15.25
CA TYR A 18 -5.26 3.61 13.99
C TYR A 18 -6.06 3.01 12.83
N PRO A 19 -7.35 3.37 12.69
CA PRO A 19 -8.25 2.71 11.75
C PRO A 19 -8.06 3.12 10.28
N VAL A 20 -7.37 4.23 9.98
CA VAL A 20 -7.22 4.68 8.59
C VAL A 20 -5.81 4.40 8.08
N ILE A 21 -5.70 3.49 7.12
CA ILE A 21 -4.44 2.98 6.60
C ILE A 21 -4.27 3.41 5.14
N ALA A 22 -3.27 4.24 4.86
CA ALA A 22 -2.86 4.60 3.51
C ALA A 22 -1.74 3.67 3.02
N VAL A 23 -1.84 3.17 1.79
CA VAL A 23 -0.85 2.27 1.18
C VAL A 23 -0.20 2.97 -0.01
N VAL A 24 1.14 3.10 0.01
CA VAL A 24 1.95 3.81 -0.98
C VAL A 24 3.05 2.93 -1.57
N GLY A 25 3.80 3.43 -2.56
CA GLY A 25 4.94 2.74 -3.17
C GLY A 25 4.57 1.88 -4.38
N GLY A 26 5.24 0.75 -4.56
CA GLY A 26 5.09 -0.15 -5.71
C GLY A 26 5.09 -1.63 -5.33
N GLY A 27 4.93 -2.52 -6.30
CA GLY A 27 5.15 -3.96 -6.08
C GLY A 27 4.03 -4.74 -5.38
N GLY A 28 2.78 -4.19 -5.28
CA GLY A 28 1.68 -4.97 -4.76
C GLY A 28 0.72 -4.27 -3.79
N LYS A 29 0.60 -2.95 -3.84
CA LYS A 29 -0.31 -2.17 -2.98
C LYS A 29 -1.75 -2.68 -2.98
N THR A 30 -2.34 -2.75 -4.18
CA THR A 30 -3.73 -3.23 -4.36
C THR A 30 -3.92 -4.63 -3.79
N SER A 31 -2.95 -5.52 -4.02
CA SER A 31 -2.99 -6.88 -3.47
C SER A 31 -2.89 -6.89 -1.94
N LEU A 32 -2.07 -6.02 -1.35
CA LEU A 32 -2.00 -5.88 0.11
C LEU A 32 -3.32 -5.36 0.68
N ILE A 33 -3.93 -4.35 0.05
CA ILE A 33 -5.24 -3.81 0.45
C ILE A 33 -6.29 -4.91 0.45
N TYR A 34 -6.39 -5.70 -0.61
CA TYR A 34 -7.36 -6.79 -0.68
C TYR A 34 -7.08 -7.88 0.35
N ARG A 35 -5.81 -8.20 0.59
CA ARG A 35 -5.44 -9.16 1.62
C ARG A 35 -5.80 -8.68 3.03
N LEU A 36 -5.50 -7.41 3.35
CA LEU A 36 -5.92 -6.81 4.63
C LEU A 36 -7.45 -6.79 4.77
N ASN A 37 -8.17 -6.49 3.69
CA ASN A 37 -9.64 -6.54 3.69
C ASN A 37 -10.16 -7.95 4.02
N GLU A 38 -9.59 -9.01 3.42
CA GLU A 38 -9.97 -10.40 3.73
C GLU A 38 -9.74 -10.74 5.20
N GLU A 39 -8.59 -10.34 5.77
CA GLU A 39 -8.27 -10.58 7.17
C GLU A 39 -9.22 -9.82 8.11
N LEU A 40 -9.52 -8.55 7.80
CA LEU A 40 -10.43 -7.71 8.57
C LEU A 40 -11.86 -8.24 8.53
N GLN A 41 -12.34 -8.67 7.37
CA GLN A 41 -13.67 -9.29 7.26
C GLN A 41 -13.75 -10.60 8.04
N ALA A 42 -12.70 -11.42 8.04
CA ALA A 42 -12.64 -12.64 8.85
C ALA A 42 -12.68 -12.37 10.36
N LEU A 43 -12.29 -11.16 10.77
CA LEU A 43 -12.41 -10.66 12.15
C LEU A 43 -13.76 -9.95 12.41
N GLY A 44 -14.69 -9.95 11.43
CA GLY A 44 -16.00 -9.31 11.53
C GLY A 44 -15.97 -7.79 11.45
N LYS A 45 -14.87 -7.20 10.96
CA LYS A 45 -14.73 -5.74 10.82
C LYS A 45 -15.38 -5.25 9.54
N LYS A 46 -15.99 -4.06 9.61
CA LYS A 46 -16.50 -3.34 8.44
C LYS A 46 -15.38 -2.54 7.80
N VAL A 47 -15.18 -2.73 6.50
CA VAL A 47 -14.05 -2.15 5.77
C VAL A 47 -14.52 -1.25 4.63
N ILE A 48 -13.95 -0.04 4.54
CA ILE A 48 -14.05 0.78 3.32
C ILE A 48 -12.71 0.73 2.60
N ILE A 49 -12.75 0.43 1.29
CA ILE A 49 -11.62 0.51 0.38
C ILE A 49 -11.80 1.73 -0.53
N SER A 50 -10.76 2.56 -0.66
CA SER A 50 -10.79 3.73 -1.53
C SER A 50 -9.42 4.05 -2.14
N THR A 51 -9.34 5.11 -2.92
CA THR A 51 -8.10 5.60 -3.50
C THR A 51 -8.09 7.13 -3.57
N THR A 52 -6.93 7.73 -3.41
CA THR A 52 -6.69 9.16 -3.67
C THR A 52 -6.04 9.40 -5.03
N THR A 53 -5.84 8.33 -5.82
CA THR A 53 -5.25 8.39 -7.17
C THR A 53 -6.07 7.53 -8.13
N HIS A 54 -5.44 6.51 -8.72
CA HIS A 54 -6.10 5.52 -9.59
C HIS A 54 -5.73 4.12 -9.12
N MET A 55 -6.73 3.30 -8.86
CA MET A 55 -6.60 1.92 -8.41
C MET A 55 -7.29 0.98 -9.41
N ALA A 56 -6.75 -0.20 -9.62
CA ALA A 56 -7.43 -1.22 -10.42
C ALA A 56 -8.75 -1.61 -9.75
N TYR A 57 -9.83 -1.60 -10.51
CA TYR A 57 -11.14 -2.04 -10.04
C TYR A 57 -11.32 -3.53 -10.31
N ASP A 58 -11.73 -4.25 -9.29
CA ASP A 58 -12.21 -5.62 -9.40
C ASP A 58 -13.76 -5.59 -9.45
N PRO A 59 -14.40 -6.06 -10.55
CA PRO A 59 -15.85 -6.07 -10.68
C PRO A 59 -16.59 -6.89 -9.61
N MET A 60 -15.91 -7.74 -8.86
CA MET A 60 -16.46 -8.49 -7.74
C MET A 60 -16.61 -7.67 -6.46
N LEU A 61 -15.99 -6.47 -6.39
CA LEU A 61 -16.11 -5.60 -5.24
C LEU A 61 -17.47 -4.87 -5.26
N PRO A 62 -18.16 -4.77 -4.12
CA PRO A 62 -19.34 -3.94 -3.98
C PRO A 62 -18.95 -2.45 -4.06
N LEU A 63 -19.02 -1.91 -5.29
CA LEU A 63 -18.63 -0.53 -5.57
C LEU A 63 -19.77 0.44 -5.31
N VAL A 64 -19.50 1.47 -4.54
CA VAL A 64 -20.35 2.65 -4.37
C VAL A 64 -19.68 3.83 -5.06
N LYS A 65 -20.34 4.37 -6.10
CA LYS A 65 -19.86 5.55 -6.86
C LYS A 65 -20.24 6.88 -6.19
N SER A 66 -20.89 6.82 -5.04
CA SER A 66 -21.38 7.98 -4.31
C SER A 66 -20.79 8.00 -2.91
N THR A 67 -20.66 9.19 -2.35
CA THR A 67 -20.38 9.42 -0.92
C THR A 67 -21.65 9.56 -0.11
N ASP A 68 -22.79 9.09 -0.61
CA ASP A 68 -24.04 8.98 0.10
C ASP A 68 -23.86 8.01 1.27
N LEU A 69 -23.97 8.55 2.48
CA LEU A 69 -23.71 7.81 3.72
C LEU A 69 -24.72 6.66 3.94
N GLU A 70 -25.95 6.81 3.49
CA GLU A 70 -26.99 5.77 3.62
C GLU A 70 -26.65 4.60 2.72
N GLN A 71 -26.34 4.84 1.45
CA GLN A 71 -25.97 3.80 0.50
C GLN A 71 -24.71 3.05 0.93
N VAL A 72 -23.67 3.77 1.38
CA VAL A 72 -22.44 3.14 1.89
C VAL A 72 -22.75 2.28 3.11
N SER A 73 -23.59 2.77 4.04
CA SER A 73 -23.99 2.02 5.25
C SER A 73 -24.76 0.76 4.92
N GLU A 74 -25.65 0.77 3.92
CA GLU A 74 -26.40 -0.40 3.46
C GLU A 74 -25.45 -1.47 2.89
N ILE A 75 -24.55 -1.09 1.99
CA ILE A 75 -23.55 -2.00 1.40
C ILE A 75 -22.64 -2.61 2.48
N LEU A 76 -22.20 -1.80 3.45
CA LEU A 76 -21.38 -2.29 4.57
C LEU A 76 -22.15 -3.29 5.46
N LYS A 77 -23.47 -3.12 5.63
CA LYS A 77 -24.30 -4.08 6.38
C LYS A 77 -24.48 -5.39 5.61
N GLU A 78 -24.63 -5.32 4.29
CA GLU A 78 -24.89 -6.50 3.45
C GLU A 78 -23.63 -7.33 3.20
N HIS A 79 -22.49 -6.66 2.90
CA HIS A 79 -21.27 -7.32 2.44
C HIS A 79 -20.12 -7.31 3.45
N GLY A 80 -20.20 -6.50 4.52
CA GLY A 80 -19.10 -6.30 5.47
C GLY A 80 -18.01 -5.35 4.97
N PHE A 81 -18.00 -5.03 3.67
CA PHE A 81 -17.06 -4.07 3.08
C PHE A 81 -17.67 -3.36 1.88
N ALA A 82 -17.09 -2.19 1.53
CA ALA A 82 -17.48 -1.40 0.36
C ALA A 82 -16.24 -0.78 -0.31
N ALA A 83 -16.18 -0.82 -1.63
CA ALA A 83 -15.28 0.02 -2.40
C ALA A 83 -15.99 1.36 -2.68
N VAL A 84 -15.40 2.49 -2.25
CA VAL A 84 -15.99 3.82 -2.47
C VAL A 84 -15.04 4.66 -3.29
N ALA A 85 -15.42 4.94 -4.54
CA ALA A 85 -14.61 5.68 -5.50
C ALA A 85 -15.45 6.10 -6.70
N ASP A 86 -14.98 7.07 -7.47
CA ASP A 86 -15.47 7.28 -8.83
C ASP A 86 -14.83 6.27 -9.80
N ILE A 87 -15.40 6.12 -10.98
CA ILE A 87 -14.83 5.29 -12.06
C ILE A 87 -14.44 6.18 -13.22
N GLU A 88 -13.18 6.12 -13.59
CA GLU A 88 -12.70 6.74 -14.81
C GLU A 88 -13.21 5.98 -16.04
N GLU A 89 -14.07 6.62 -16.83
CA GLU A 89 -14.76 5.99 -17.97
C GLU A 89 -13.81 5.40 -19.02
N THR A 90 -12.67 6.04 -19.23
CA THR A 90 -11.70 5.65 -20.26
C THR A 90 -10.88 4.40 -19.91
N SER A 91 -10.57 4.20 -18.64
CA SER A 91 -9.72 3.10 -18.17
C SER A 91 -10.45 2.05 -17.35
N GLY A 92 -11.67 2.33 -16.91
CA GLY A 92 -12.45 1.48 -16.00
C GLY A 92 -11.84 1.34 -14.59
N LYS A 93 -10.92 2.24 -14.22
CA LYS A 93 -10.29 2.23 -12.89
C LYS A 93 -11.08 3.04 -11.89
N MET A 94 -10.98 2.65 -10.63
CA MET A 94 -11.35 3.51 -9.53
C MET A 94 -10.46 4.74 -9.54
N CYS A 95 -11.04 5.92 -9.35
CA CYS A 95 -10.33 7.18 -9.18
C CYS A 95 -10.77 7.91 -7.92
N ALA A 96 -9.97 8.92 -7.54
CA ALA A 96 -10.14 9.66 -6.31
C ALA A 96 -11.51 10.33 -6.23
N ILE A 97 -12.08 10.31 -5.04
CA ILE A 97 -13.16 11.21 -4.62
C ILE A 97 -12.56 12.33 -3.75
N GLU A 98 -13.35 13.38 -3.52
CA GLU A 98 -12.89 14.49 -2.69
C GLU A 98 -12.53 14.04 -1.28
N GLU A 99 -11.39 14.50 -0.75
CA GLU A 99 -10.86 14.06 0.55
C GLU A 99 -11.82 14.36 1.70
N THR A 100 -12.47 15.52 1.68
CA THR A 100 -13.47 15.92 2.70
C THR A 100 -14.70 15.02 2.70
N ALA A 101 -15.09 14.51 1.54
CA ALA A 101 -16.17 13.55 1.40
C ALA A 101 -15.73 12.15 1.89
N LEU A 102 -14.53 11.72 1.53
CA LEU A 102 -13.96 10.45 2.01
C LEU A 102 -13.83 10.43 3.54
N LYS A 103 -13.38 11.53 4.15
CA LYS A 103 -13.27 11.67 5.61
C LYS A 103 -14.60 11.47 6.34
N LYS A 104 -15.73 11.89 5.75
CA LYS A 104 -17.08 11.70 6.34
C LYS A 104 -17.50 10.23 6.40
N LEU A 105 -16.86 9.34 5.64
CA LEU A 105 -17.15 7.91 5.64
C LEU A 105 -16.44 7.16 6.77
N VAL A 106 -15.38 7.72 7.37
CA VAL A 106 -14.61 7.06 8.44
C VAL A 106 -15.49 6.55 9.58
N PRO A 107 -16.49 7.29 10.09
CA PRO A 107 -17.35 6.79 11.18
C PRO A 107 -18.26 5.61 10.80
N LEU A 108 -18.39 5.23 9.52
CA LEU A 108 -19.25 4.14 9.05
C LEU A 108 -18.56 2.78 9.05
N CYS A 109 -17.24 2.74 9.13
CA CYS A 109 -16.43 1.53 9.08
C CYS A 109 -15.54 1.38 10.31
N ASP A 110 -15.07 0.15 10.56
CA ASP A 110 -14.07 -0.11 11.59
C ASP A 110 -12.66 0.18 11.06
N VAL A 111 -12.43 -0.03 9.75
CA VAL A 111 -11.14 0.25 9.10
C VAL A 111 -11.34 0.82 7.70
N MET A 112 -10.54 1.83 7.34
CA MET A 112 -10.48 2.38 6.00
C MET A 112 -9.10 2.09 5.38
N LEU A 113 -9.09 1.46 4.20
CA LEU A 113 -7.90 1.14 3.42
C LEU A 113 -7.85 2.02 2.18
N ILE A 114 -6.77 2.79 1.99
CA ILE A 114 -6.66 3.78 0.91
C ILE A 114 -5.41 3.53 0.08
N GLU A 115 -5.56 3.28 -1.23
CA GLU A 115 -4.40 3.34 -2.14
C GLU A 115 -4.08 4.80 -2.45
N ALA A 116 -2.95 5.29 -1.91
CA ALA A 116 -2.59 6.71 -1.96
C ALA A 116 -1.48 7.05 -2.96
N ASP A 117 -1.19 6.13 -3.90
CA ASP A 117 -0.08 6.31 -4.83
C ASP A 117 -0.19 5.42 -6.07
N GLY A 118 0.18 5.94 -7.25
CA GLY A 118 0.25 5.20 -8.51
C GLY A 118 1.66 4.67 -8.80
N ALA A 119 1.80 3.41 -9.24
CA ALA A 119 3.11 2.82 -9.59
C ALA A 119 3.13 2.08 -10.94
N LYS A 120 2.05 2.12 -11.72
CA LYS A 120 1.94 1.42 -13.03
C LYS A 120 2.46 -0.03 -13.01
N ARG A 121 2.16 -0.78 -11.93
CA ARG A 121 2.59 -2.17 -11.70
C ARG A 121 4.11 -2.38 -11.57
N LYS A 122 4.92 -1.32 -11.47
CA LYS A 122 6.36 -1.43 -11.21
C LYS A 122 6.62 -1.79 -9.74
N PRO A 123 7.67 -2.59 -9.45
CA PRO A 123 8.01 -2.99 -8.09
C PRO A 123 8.57 -1.86 -7.24
N LEU A 124 9.25 -0.90 -7.85
CA LEU A 124 9.95 0.17 -7.15
C LEU A 124 9.45 1.54 -7.60
N LYS A 125 9.51 2.52 -6.68
CA LYS A 125 9.12 3.89 -6.96
C LYS A 125 9.80 4.86 -6.00
N VAL A 126 10.26 5.98 -6.53
CA VAL A 126 10.51 7.22 -5.79
C VAL A 126 9.36 8.17 -6.13
N PRO A 127 8.67 8.76 -5.15
CA PRO A 127 7.54 9.66 -5.40
C PRO A 127 7.96 10.93 -6.14
N ALA A 128 7.14 11.40 -7.07
CA ALA A 128 7.30 12.72 -7.66
C ALA A 128 6.89 13.83 -6.67
N ASP A 129 7.05 15.11 -7.04
CA ASP A 129 6.80 16.24 -6.13
C ASP A 129 5.36 16.29 -5.61
N TRP A 130 4.39 15.88 -6.43
CA TRP A 130 2.96 15.82 -6.10
C TRP A 130 2.52 14.48 -5.48
N GLU A 131 3.42 13.55 -5.22
CA GLU A 131 3.17 12.22 -4.65
C GLU A 131 3.93 12.02 -3.34
N PRO A 132 3.48 11.09 -2.49
CA PRO A 132 2.19 10.42 -2.50
C PRO A 132 1.06 11.33 -2.04
N ALA A 133 -0.18 11.01 -2.46
CA ALA A 133 -1.40 11.72 -2.07
C ALA A 133 -2.01 11.07 -0.80
N ILE A 134 -1.26 11.11 0.31
CA ILE A 134 -1.70 10.58 1.59
C ILE A 134 -2.72 11.53 2.19
N PRO A 135 -3.95 11.09 2.54
CA PRO A 135 -4.91 11.96 3.20
C PRO A 135 -4.41 12.44 4.55
N ASP A 136 -4.74 13.70 4.90
CA ASP A 136 -4.33 14.27 6.19
C ASP A 136 -4.87 13.47 7.38
N PHE A 137 -6.05 12.87 7.23
CA PHE A 137 -6.71 12.07 8.26
C PHE A 137 -6.24 10.60 8.32
N ALA A 138 -5.27 10.19 7.50
CA ALA A 138 -4.69 8.85 7.61
C ALA A 138 -3.89 8.72 8.92
N ASP A 139 -4.02 7.58 9.58
CA ASP A 139 -3.31 7.26 10.83
C ASP A 139 -2.01 6.50 10.58
N VAL A 140 -2.03 5.60 9.57
CA VAL A 140 -0.92 4.71 9.23
C VAL A 140 -0.58 4.86 7.75
N VAL A 141 0.70 4.83 7.46
CA VAL A 141 1.23 4.69 6.10
C VAL A 141 1.99 3.38 5.99
N VAL A 142 1.55 2.53 5.05
CA VAL A 142 2.27 1.29 4.69
C VAL A 142 2.91 1.48 3.33
N SER A 143 4.23 1.51 3.29
CA SER A 143 5.00 1.52 2.04
C SER A 143 5.24 0.11 1.55
N VAL A 144 4.91 -0.17 0.29
CA VAL A 144 5.13 -1.46 -0.36
C VAL A 144 6.25 -1.35 -1.38
N ILE A 145 7.19 -2.28 -1.35
CA ILE A 145 8.27 -2.42 -2.33
C ILE A 145 8.31 -3.88 -2.79
N GLY A 146 8.37 -4.11 -4.09
CA GLY A 146 8.50 -5.46 -4.64
C GLY A 146 9.97 -5.88 -4.73
N LEU A 147 10.35 -6.94 -4.03
CA LEU A 147 11.72 -7.48 -4.03
C LEU A 147 12.17 -8.01 -5.40
N ASP A 148 11.26 -8.14 -6.36
CA ASP A 148 11.57 -8.47 -7.76
C ASP A 148 12.33 -7.35 -8.50
N CYS A 149 12.61 -6.21 -7.85
CA CYS A 149 13.52 -5.19 -8.36
C CYS A 149 15.00 -5.46 -8.05
N LEU A 150 15.31 -6.23 -7.00
CA LEU A 150 16.69 -6.46 -6.57
C LEU A 150 17.56 -7.05 -7.69
N GLY A 151 18.75 -6.46 -7.88
CA GLY A 151 19.71 -6.87 -8.88
C GLY A 151 19.35 -6.52 -10.32
N LYS A 152 18.19 -5.91 -10.57
CA LYS A 152 17.74 -5.51 -11.92
C LYS A 152 17.94 -4.01 -12.16
N PRO A 153 18.08 -3.59 -13.42
CA PRO A 153 18.23 -2.19 -13.79
C PRO A 153 17.07 -1.30 -13.28
N ILE A 154 17.40 -0.07 -12.88
CA ILE A 154 16.41 0.93 -12.46
C ILE A 154 15.36 1.18 -13.56
N CYS A 155 15.80 1.29 -14.83
CA CYS A 155 14.90 1.53 -15.96
C CYS A 155 13.84 0.43 -16.15
N GLU A 156 14.15 -0.80 -15.79
CA GLU A 156 13.22 -1.93 -15.90
C GLU A 156 12.23 -2.01 -14.73
N THR A 157 12.64 -1.59 -13.55
CA THR A 157 11.94 -1.89 -12.28
C THR A 157 11.27 -0.69 -11.64
N ALA A 158 11.77 0.53 -11.87
CA ALA A 158 11.22 1.70 -11.23
C ALA A 158 10.09 2.36 -12.04
N HIS A 159 9.05 2.81 -11.33
CA HIS A 159 8.08 3.73 -11.90
C HIS A 159 8.70 5.13 -12.00
N ARG A 160 8.69 5.76 -13.17
CA ARG A 160 9.44 6.99 -13.46
C ARG A 160 10.90 6.83 -13.10
N ALA A 161 11.57 5.95 -13.85
CA ALA A 161 12.95 5.52 -13.58
C ALA A 161 13.93 6.69 -13.42
N GLU A 162 13.69 7.81 -14.12
CA GLU A 162 14.49 9.04 -14.06
C GLU A 162 14.48 9.67 -12.66
N TYR A 163 13.32 9.68 -11.97
CA TYR A 163 13.23 10.15 -10.58
C TYR A 163 14.04 9.26 -9.63
N THR A 164 13.92 7.93 -9.83
CA THR A 164 14.66 6.96 -9.01
C THR A 164 16.16 7.07 -9.27
N SER A 165 16.57 7.18 -10.53
CA SER A 165 17.98 7.36 -10.94
C SER A 165 18.58 8.63 -10.33
N SER A 166 17.88 9.76 -10.43
CA SER A 166 18.29 11.03 -9.86
C SER A 166 18.39 10.98 -8.33
N PHE A 167 17.40 10.39 -7.66
CA PHE A 167 17.37 10.26 -6.20
C PHE A 167 18.50 9.37 -5.67
N LEU A 168 18.80 8.28 -6.37
CA LEU A 168 19.86 7.34 -6.00
C LEU A 168 21.26 7.80 -6.45
N GLU A 169 21.35 8.83 -7.30
CA GLU A 169 22.59 9.28 -7.94
C GLU A 169 23.27 8.15 -8.75
N LYS A 170 22.45 7.31 -9.41
CA LYS A 170 22.86 6.17 -10.22
C LYS A 170 22.34 6.33 -11.65
N ASN A 171 23.02 5.71 -12.63
CA ASN A 171 22.50 5.68 -13.98
C ASN A 171 21.31 4.70 -14.09
N LEU A 172 20.52 4.82 -15.16
CA LEU A 172 19.30 4.04 -15.36
C LEU A 172 19.54 2.53 -15.49
N GLU A 173 20.72 2.14 -15.97
CA GLU A 173 21.10 0.74 -16.14
C GLU A 173 21.72 0.13 -14.87
N ALA A 174 21.94 0.94 -13.83
CA ALA A 174 22.50 0.44 -12.59
C ALA A 174 21.51 -0.53 -11.90
N PRO A 175 22.02 -1.64 -11.33
CA PRO A 175 21.18 -2.55 -10.58
C PRO A 175 20.69 -1.91 -9.27
N VAL A 176 19.44 -2.22 -8.91
CA VAL A 176 18.90 -1.87 -7.60
C VAL A 176 19.53 -2.75 -6.54
N THR A 177 20.03 -2.15 -5.47
CA THR A 177 20.65 -2.84 -4.32
C THR A 177 19.75 -2.82 -3.08
N ALA A 178 20.14 -3.53 -2.03
CA ALA A 178 19.45 -3.50 -0.73
C ALA A 178 19.50 -2.09 -0.13
N GLU A 179 20.65 -1.44 -0.16
CA GLU A 179 20.87 -0.08 0.34
C GLU A 179 19.99 0.94 -0.40
N ASP A 180 19.76 0.74 -1.70
CA ASP A 180 18.83 1.59 -2.47
C ASP A 180 17.40 1.46 -1.95
N ILE A 181 16.96 0.25 -1.64
CA ILE A 181 15.63 -0.01 -1.06
C ILE A 181 15.50 0.67 0.30
N GLU A 182 16.50 0.54 1.17
CA GLU A 182 16.53 1.17 2.49
C GLU A 182 16.49 2.70 2.37
N LYS A 183 17.32 3.28 1.50
CA LYS A 183 17.34 4.72 1.22
C LYS A 183 15.99 5.22 0.72
N ILE A 184 15.35 4.50 -0.21
CA ILE A 184 14.03 4.83 -0.72
C ILE A 184 12.95 4.71 0.36
N ALA A 185 13.01 3.67 1.19
CA ALA A 185 12.02 3.43 2.24
C ALA A 185 12.05 4.49 3.36
N THR A 186 13.25 5.01 3.73
CA THR A 186 13.42 5.86 4.92
C THR A 186 13.57 7.35 4.63
N SER A 187 13.86 7.72 3.39
CA SER A 187 14.09 9.13 3.04
C SER A 187 12.78 9.93 3.00
N VAL A 188 12.85 11.18 3.50
CA VAL A 188 11.77 12.19 3.35
C VAL A 188 11.54 12.61 1.89
N HIS A 189 12.42 12.26 0.98
CA HIS A 189 12.27 12.41 -0.47
C HIS A 189 11.95 11.08 -1.16
N GLY A 190 11.91 9.97 -0.40
CA GLY A 190 11.50 8.64 -0.81
C GLY A 190 10.10 8.30 -0.30
N LEU A 191 9.88 7.05 0.10
CA LEU A 191 8.55 6.58 0.52
C LEU A 191 8.14 7.06 1.93
N TYR A 192 9.06 7.68 2.69
CA TYR A 192 8.74 8.35 3.96
C TYR A 192 8.20 9.78 3.75
N LYS A 193 8.08 10.24 2.49
CA LYS A 193 7.54 11.57 2.15
C LYS A 193 6.07 11.69 2.57
N ASN A 194 5.69 12.81 3.17
CA ASN A 194 4.34 13.13 3.67
C ASN A 194 3.80 12.16 4.74
N VAL A 195 4.69 11.40 5.40
CA VAL A 195 4.30 10.52 6.52
C VAL A 195 4.00 11.36 7.76
N ASP A 196 4.76 12.42 8.02
CA ASP A 196 4.58 13.35 9.14
C ASP A 196 4.51 12.62 10.51
N HIS A 197 3.40 12.80 11.22
CA HIS A 197 3.13 12.20 12.54
C HIS A 197 2.46 10.83 12.48
N LYS A 198 2.22 10.30 11.29
CA LYS A 198 1.52 9.02 11.08
C LYS A 198 2.42 7.84 11.43
N VAL A 199 1.81 6.75 11.82
CA VAL A 199 2.53 5.48 12.04
C VAL A 199 3.04 4.97 10.70
N TYR A 200 4.34 4.65 10.61
CA TYR A 200 4.96 4.19 9.36
C TYR A 200 5.34 2.71 9.42
N ARG A 201 5.08 2.00 8.32
CA ARG A 201 5.41 0.58 8.13
C ARG A 201 5.96 0.34 6.73
N VAL A 202 6.85 -0.63 6.60
CA VAL A 202 7.39 -1.06 5.30
C VAL A 202 7.08 -2.54 5.07
N TYR A 203 6.51 -2.86 3.91
CA TYR A 203 6.31 -4.22 3.47
C TYR A 203 7.09 -4.51 2.20
N LEU A 204 8.02 -5.45 2.28
CA LEU A 204 8.82 -5.96 1.17
C LEU A 204 8.10 -7.19 0.61
N ASN A 205 7.37 -7.00 -0.48
CA ASN A 205 6.57 -8.03 -1.13
C ASN A 205 7.37 -8.84 -2.14
N LYS A 206 6.84 -10.00 -2.53
CA LYS A 206 7.41 -10.90 -3.55
C LYS A 206 8.74 -11.53 -3.12
N ALA A 207 8.89 -11.88 -1.85
CA ALA A 207 10.04 -12.63 -1.37
C ALA A 207 10.16 -14.02 -2.02
N ASP A 208 9.05 -14.55 -2.55
CA ASP A 208 8.98 -15.81 -3.30
C ASP A 208 9.80 -15.82 -4.61
N VAL A 209 10.20 -14.65 -5.13
CA VAL A 209 11.07 -14.59 -6.33
C VAL A 209 12.56 -14.64 -6.00
N LEU A 210 12.93 -14.50 -4.73
CA LEU A 210 14.31 -14.56 -4.29
C LEU A 210 14.76 -16.02 -4.15
N HIS A 211 15.96 -16.34 -4.61
CA HIS A 211 16.57 -17.66 -4.38
C HIS A 211 17.02 -17.84 -2.92
N ASP A 212 17.32 -16.70 -2.27
CA ASP A 212 17.78 -16.62 -0.89
C ASP A 212 17.11 -15.41 -0.23
N SER A 213 16.59 -15.59 0.98
CA SER A 213 15.90 -14.54 1.76
C SER A 213 16.87 -13.54 2.42
N SER A 214 18.16 -13.85 2.50
CA SER A 214 19.16 -13.04 3.21
C SER A 214 19.12 -11.56 2.86
N PRO A 215 18.98 -11.14 1.58
CA PRO A 215 18.87 -9.71 1.27
C PRO A 215 17.63 -9.05 1.88
N ALA A 216 16.49 -9.75 1.91
CA ALA A 216 15.27 -9.23 2.51
C ALA A 216 15.38 -9.13 4.04
N GLU A 217 16.02 -10.13 4.67
CA GLU A 217 16.31 -10.15 6.10
C GLU A 217 17.19 -8.97 6.51
N HIS A 218 18.30 -8.74 5.78
CA HIS A 218 19.20 -7.61 6.03
C HIS A 218 18.47 -6.25 5.92
N ILE A 219 17.67 -6.05 4.87
CA ILE A 219 16.90 -4.81 4.72
C ILE A 219 15.97 -4.60 5.94
N VAL A 220 15.25 -5.64 6.36
CA VAL A 220 14.34 -5.54 7.51
C VAL A 220 15.10 -5.24 8.81
N GLU A 221 16.26 -5.89 9.03
CA GLU A 221 17.10 -5.64 10.19
C GLU A 221 17.65 -4.21 10.22
N ASP A 222 18.10 -3.69 9.08
CA ASP A 222 18.66 -2.34 8.99
C ASP A 222 17.59 -1.26 9.10
N LEU A 223 16.40 -1.49 8.55
CA LEU A 223 15.22 -0.64 8.80
C LEU A 223 14.82 -0.65 10.29
N ALA A 224 14.89 -1.80 10.95
CA ALA A 224 14.60 -1.91 12.38
C ALA A 224 15.62 -1.15 13.25
N LYS A 225 16.91 -1.18 12.90
CA LYS A 225 17.97 -0.37 13.55
C LYS A 225 17.70 1.15 13.44
N GLN A 226 17.02 1.56 12.36
CA GLN A 226 16.61 2.94 12.12
C GLN A 226 15.24 3.27 12.77
N GLY A 227 14.65 2.34 13.54
CA GLY A 227 13.37 2.52 14.22
C GLY A 227 12.14 2.30 13.34
N THR A 228 12.31 1.80 12.12
CA THR A 228 11.22 1.52 11.19
C THR A 228 10.79 0.06 11.31
N ILE A 229 9.50 -0.18 11.56
CA ILE A 229 8.95 -1.54 11.53
C ILE A 229 8.77 -1.96 10.08
N ALA A 230 9.49 -2.99 9.69
CA ALA A 230 9.44 -3.59 8.37
C ALA A 230 9.19 -5.09 8.45
N ALA A 231 8.62 -5.64 7.38
CA ALA A 231 8.45 -7.07 7.20
C ALA A 231 8.61 -7.44 5.72
N TYR A 232 8.94 -8.69 5.46
CA TYR A 232 8.99 -9.22 4.10
C TYR A 232 8.14 -10.50 3.96
N GLY A 233 7.73 -10.81 2.74
CA GLY A 233 6.95 -12.00 2.43
C GLY A 233 6.40 -12.01 1.03
N SER A 234 5.44 -12.89 0.76
CA SER A 234 4.73 -13.00 -0.50
C SER A 234 3.23 -12.99 -0.28
N LEU A 235 2.54 -12.05 -0.92
CA LEU A 235 1.07 -12.03 -0.93
C LEU A 235 0.48 -13.24 -1.68
N ARG A 236 1.23 -13.83 -2.65
CA ARG A 236 0.83 -15.03 -3.39
C ARG A 236 0.93 -16.30 -2.56
N GLU A 237 1.95 -16.42 -1.72
CA GLU A 237 2.13 -17.61 -0.86
C GLU A 237 1.17 -17.61 0.31
N ALA A 238 0.79 -16.43 0.80
CA ALA A 238 -0.21 -16.30 1.85
C ALA A 238 -1.61 -16.78 1.43
N GLU A 239 -1.90 -16.89 0.12
CA GLU A 239 -3.13 -17.51 -0.39
C GLU A 239 -3.14 -19.04 -0.16
N LYS A 240 -1.98 -19.65 0.12
CA LYS A 240 -1.80 -21.10 0.32
C LYS A 240 -1.78 -21.50 1.79
N LEU A 241 -1.73 -20.54 2.70
CA LEU A 241 -1.75 -20.75 4.17
C LEU A 241 -3.17 -20.65 4.73
#